data_a550d6609bea2aff0b5a6e54fa7c3afb
#
_entry.id   a550d6609bea2aff0b5a6e54fa7c3afb
#
_cell.length_a   1.000
_cell.length_b   1.000
_cell.length_c   1.000
_cell.angle_alpha   90.00
_cell.angle_beta   90.00
_cell.angle_gamma   90.00
#
_symmetry.space_group_name_H-M   'P 1'
#
loop_
_entity.id
_entity.type
_entity.pdbx_description
1 polymer ?
#
loop_
_entity_poly.entity_id
_entity_poly.type
_entity_poly.pdbx_seq_one_letter_code
_entity_poly.pdbx_strand_id
1 'polypeptide(L)'
;MVLKAMELGLPDSFEASYAEAEPLDYYLEASEVRFGLEGRQWANLLATPADHHIPVTLRTPLGLVSSRLKLTPAQRSAAPIIFCHHGLGQRPFDFVGRYFVRPILTGEAHIISLQAPFHWRMRDPIQTGFSSLAHLHQMLAGSVVIMEALRQALPPAPLLTVGLSLGGIITLLHQGYYGGAAAVVPVCASPDMAQVLLDQAARFGRTLTIDPAELRARLDFSELCLLPEDDSIFPVLAEADLFFGYEHHRGVYGDRPVLTLPNHSHISGPRDRARIQRHIRTLFDALPESGQNGAPALKFTTKAV
;
A
#
# COMPACT_ATOMS: atom_id res chain seq x y z
N MET A 1 -7.11 -17.40 -14.62
CA MET A 1 -6.73 -16.14 -15.29
C MET A 1 -5.73 -15.34 -14.46
N VAL A 2 -5.88 -15.19 -13.15
CA VAL A 2 -4.90 -14.50 -12.27
C VAL A 2 -3.58 -15.28 -12.20
N LEU A 3 -3.60 -16.60 -12.05
CA LEU A 3 -2.40 -17.46 -12.07
C LEU A 3 -1.62 -17.33 -13.40
N LYS A 4 -2.29 -17.24 -14.55
CA LYS A 4 -1.64 -17.03 -15.84
C LYS A 4 -1.01 -15.63 -16.01
N ALA A 5 -1.54 -14.59 -15.35
CA ALA A 5 -0.91 -13.27 -15.35
C ALA A 5 0.32 -13.22 -14.43
N MET A 6 0.42 -14.17 -13.51
CA MET A 6 1.51 -14.29 -12.54
C MET A 6 2.51 -15.42 -12.93
N GLU A 7 2.19 -16.26 -13.91
CA GLU A 7 3.12 -17.07 -14.70
C GLU A 7 4.07 -16.19 -15.55
N LEU A 8 3.82 -14.89 -15.61
CA LEU A 8 4.76 -13.92 -16.13
C LEU A 8 5.86 -13.76 -15.09
N GLY A 9 6.80 -14.72 -15.10
CA GLY A 9 8.10 -14.48 -14.51
C GLY A 9 8.57 -13.08 -14.91
N LEU A 10 9.42 -12.45 -14.10
CA LEU A 10 9.99 -11.15 -14.44
C LEU A 10 10.37 -11.16 -15.93
N PRO A 11 9.90 -10.20 -16.73
CA PRO A 11 10.25 -10.18 -18.17
C PRO A 11 11.76 -10.10 -18.30
N ASP A 12 12.31 -10.64 -19.36
CA ASP A 12 13.76 -10.54 -19.66
C ASP A 12 14.22 -9.08 -19.68
N SER A 13 13.33 -8.16 -20.07
CA SER A 13 13.55 -6.72 -19.99
C SER A 13 13.80 -6.19 -18.58
N PHE A 14 13.27 -6.84 -17.53
CA PHE A 14 13.52 -6.43 -16.15
C PHE A 14 15.00 -6.67 -15.78
N GLU A 15 15.53 -7.84 -16.09
CA GLU A 15 16.92 -8.16 -15.81
C GLU A 15 17.89 -7.34 -16.67
N ALA A 16 17.58 -7.17 -17.97
CA ALA A 16 18.40 -6.38 -18.89
C ALA A 16 18.52 -4.90 -18.50
N SER A 17 17.48 -4.34 -17.85
CA SER A 17 17.44 -2.92 -17.46
C SER A 17 17.77 -2.69 -15.97
N TYR A 18 18.10 -3.75 -15.22
CA TYR A 18 18.27 -3.67 -13.78
C TYR A 18 19.39 -2.71 -13.37
N ALA A 19 20.54 -2.81 -14.01
CA ALA A 19 21.72 -2.00 -13.70
C ALA A 19 21.54 -0.50 -14.01
N GLU A 20 20.59 -0.16 -14.89
CA GLU A 20 20.35 1.21 -15.34
C GLU A 20 19.33 1.97 -14.47
N ALA A 21 18.69 1.28 -13.52
CA ALA A 21 17.68 1.90 -12.68
C ALA A 21 18.32 2.69 -11.54
N GLU A 22 17.85 3.90 -11.34
CA GLU A 22 18.17 4.71 -10.17
C GLU A 22 17.58 4.11 -8.88
N PRO A 23 18.10 4.44 -7.69
CA PRO A 23 17.50 4.09 -6.41
C PRO A 23 16.07 4.61 -6.28
N LEU A 24 15.27 4.01 -5.38
CA LEU A 24 13.87 4.42 -5.15
C LEU A 24 13.76 5.90 -4.75
N ASP A 25 14.71 6.41 -3.95
CA ASP A 25 14.75 7.78 -3.46
C ASP A 25 14.78 8.80 -4.60
N TYR A 26 15.53 8.52 -5.66
CA TYR A 26 15.57 9.37 -6.85
C TYR A 26 14.18 9.57 -7.46
N TYR A 27 13.37 8.51 -7.56
CA TYR A 27 12.01 8.61 -8.11
C TYR A 27 11.05 9.30 -7.14
N LEU A 28 11.26 9.20 -5.83
CA LEU A 28 10.49 9.93 -4.83
C LEU A 28 10.74 11.44 -4.93
N GLU A 29 12.00 11.84 -4.95
CA GLU A 29 12.41 13.26 -5.00
C GLU A 29 12.05 13.95 -6.31
N ALA A 30 12.19 13.23 -7.44
CA ALA A 30 11.96 13.78 -8.77
C ALA A 30 10.49 13.72 -9.24
N SER A 31 9.56 13.23 -8.41
CA SER A 31 8.15 13.12 -8.77
C SER A 31 7.33 14.29 -8.23
N GLU A 32 6.51 14.90 -9.09
CA GLU A 32 5.58 15.98 -8.73
C GLU A 32 4.12 15.52 -8.93
N VAL A 33 3.26 15.80 -7.94
CA VAL A 33 1.84 15.45 -7.96
C VAL A 33 0.98 16.68 -8.24
N ARG A 34 -0.04 16.50 -9.09
CA ARG A 34 -1.11 17.47 -9.30
C ARG A 34 -2.47 16.79 -9.20
N PHE A 35 -3.33 17.32 -8.32
CA PHE A 35 -4.72 16.89 -8.19
C PHE A 35 -5.62 17.71 -9.09
N GLY A 36 -6.48 17.06 -9.88
CA GLY A 36 -7.46 17.70 -10.75
C GLY A 36 -8.69 18.16 -9.97
N LEU A 37 -8.54 19.20 -9.17
CA LEU A 37 -9.60 19.70 -8.29
C LEU A 37 -10.52 20.75 -8.95
N GLU A 38 -10.18 21.24 -10.15
CA GLU A 38 -10.98 22.23 -10.89
C GLU A 38 -11.42 23.44 -10.04
N GLY A 39 -10.49 23.99 -9.24
CA GLY A 39 -10.73 25.12 -8.32
C GLY A 39 -11.45 24.75 -7.01
N ARG A 40 -11.81 23.48 -6.81
CA ARG A 40 -12.39 23.01 -5.55
C ARG A 40 -11.30 22.85 -4.49
N GLN A 41 -11.66 23.13 -3.25
CA GLN A 41 -10.78 22.90 -2.09
C GLN A 41 -11.09 21.56 -1.43
N TRP A 42 -10.08 20.92 -0.85
CA TRP A 42 -10.24 19.67 -0.12
C TRP A 42 -11.30 19.75 0.99
N ALA A 43 -11.31 20.86 1.75
CA ALA A 43 -12.29 21.07 2.82
C ALA A 43 -13.73 21.00 2.30
N ASN A 44 -14.02 21.56 1.12
CA ASN A 44 -15.34 21.50 0.50
C ASN A 44 -15.72 20.08 0.07
N LEU A 45 -14.76 19.31 -0.45
CA LEU A 45 -15.00 17.91 -0.83
C LEU A 45 -15.28 17.03 0.39
N LEU A 46 -14.54 17.24 1.49
CA LEU A 46 -14.78 16.51 2.75
C LEU A 46 -16.13 16.87 3.39
N ALA A 47 -16.65 18.07 3.17
CA ALA A 47 -17.95 18.51 3.70
C ALA A 47 -19.14 18.11 2.82
N THR A 48 -18.90 17.64 1.58
CA THR A 48 -19.97 17.31 0.62
C THR A 48 -20.29 15.81 0.70
N PRO A 49 -21.50 15.38 1.08
CA PRO A 49 -21.84 13.97 1.31
C PRO A 49 -22.06 13.19 0.00
N ALA A 50 -21.04 13.12 -0.84
CA ALA A 50 -21.05 12.39 -2.11
C ALA A 50 -19.68 11.77 -2.38
N ASP A 51 -19.63 10.64 -3.08
CA ASP A 51 -18.37 10.08 -3.58
C ASP A 51 -17.77 11.00 -4.64
N HIS A 52 -16.48 11.35 -4.49
CA HIS A 52 -15.75 12.18 -5.44
C HIS A 52 -14.66 11.38 -6.13
N HIS A 53 -14.57 11.51 -7.45
CA HIS A 53 -13.47 10.97 -8.25
C HIS A 53 -12.54 12.12 -8.66
N ILE A 54 -11.28 12.03 -8.27
CA ILE A 54 -10.30 13.09 -8.48
C ILE A 54 -9.17 12.52 -9.34
N PRO A 55 -8.98 13.05 -10.56
CA PRO A 55 -7.84 12.66 -11.39
C PRO A 55 -6.54 13.18 -10.76
N VAL A 56 -5.48 12.38 -10.90
CA VAL A 56 -4.15 12.69 -10.43
C VAL A 56 -3.20 12.58 -11.61
N THR A 57 -2.33 13.58 -11.76
CA THR A 57 -1.23 13.55 -12.72
C THR A 57 0.08 13.61 -11.96
N LEU A 58 0.99 12.68 -12.28
CA LEU A 58 2.36 12.70 -11.81
C LEU A 58 3.28 13.10 -12.96
N ARG A 59 4.14 14.07 -12.72
CA ARG A 59 5.34 14.28 -13.52
C ARG A 59 6.45 13.47 -12.88
N THR A 60 7.12 12.63 -13.63
CA THR A 60 8.12 11.68 -13.14
C THR A 60 9.33 11.68 -14.07
N PRO A 61 10.48 11.11 -13.66
CA PRO A 61 11.63 10.91 -14.55
C PRO A 61 11.30 10.12 -15.82
N LEU A 62 10.31 9.21 -15.75
CA LEU A 62 9.88 8.41 -16.90
C LEU A 62 8.72 9.06 -17.68
N GLY A 63 8.41 10.34 -17.42
CA GLY A 63 7.37 11.08 -18.12
C GLY A 63 6.09 11.29 -17.28
N LEU A 64 5.00 11.64 -17.96
CA LEU A 64 3.72 11.89 -17.31
C LEU A 64 2.95 10.59 -17.10
N VAL A 65 2.53 10.36 -15.86
CA VAL A 65 1.72 9.20 -15.47
C VAL A 65 0.40 9.66 -14.88
N SER A 66 -0.68 8.98 -15.24
CA SER A 66 -2.02 9.24 -14.72
C SER A 66 -2.37 8.27 -13.60
N SER A 67 -3.06 8.79 -12.59
CA SER A 67 -3.68 8.06 -11.52
C SER A 67 -5.01 8.70 -11.13
N ARG A 68 -5.68 8.21 -10.11
CA ARG A 68 -6.91 8.79 -9.58
C ARG A 68 -7.14 8.40 -8.13
N LEU A 69 -7.97 9.21 -7.47
CA LEU A 69 -8.48 8.97 -6.15
C LEU A 69 -10.00 8.80 -6.19
N LYS A 70 -10.52 8.06 -5.22
CA LYS A 70 -11.93 8.08 -4.87
C LYS A 70 -12.05 8.45 -3.39
N LEU A 71 -12.66 9.59 -3.12
CA LEU A 71 -12.98 10.07 -1.79
C LEU A 71 -14.44 9.74 -1.47
N THR A 72 -14.68 9.07 -0.36
CA THR A 72 -15.98 8.90 0.30
C THR A 72 -15.94 9.68 1.61
N PRO A 73 -16.62 10.83 1.72
CA PRO A 73 -16.58 11.66 2.92
C PRO A 73 -17.29 11.03 4.11
N ALA A 74 -16.81 11.37 5.32
CA ALA A 74 -17.50 11.10 6.57
C ALA A 74 -18.69 12.04 6.78
N GLN A 75 -19.50 11.77 7.80
CA GLN A 75 -20.58 12.69 8.21
C GLN A 75 -20.05 13.95 8.89
N ARG A 76 -18.87 13.88 9.53
CA ARG A 76 -18.21 15.00 10.21
C ARG A 76 -16.94 15.40 9.45
N SER A 77 -16.73 16.67 9.21
CA SER A 77 -15.56 17.18 8.49
C SER A 77 -14.24 16.92 9.23
N ALA A 78 -14.25 16.85 10.55
CA ALA A 78 -13.09 16.56 11.39
C ALA A 78 -12.92 15.07 11.71
N ALA A 79 -13.52 14.17 10.91
CA ALA A 79 -13.38 12.73 11.11
C ALA A 79 -11.96 12.24 10.75
N PRO A 80 -11.51 11.10 11.31
CA PRO A 80 -10.27 10.45 10.90
C PRO A 80 -10.25 10.15 9.39
N ILE A 81 -9.05 10.05 8.84
CA ILE A 81 -8.81 9.78 7.42
C ILE A 81 -8.30 8.35 7.27
N ILE A 82 -8.81 7.63 6.27
CA ILE A 82 -8.32 6.29 5.94
C ILE A 82 -7.86 6.28 4.48
N PHE A 83 -6.58 6.04 4.27
CA PHE A 83 -6.05 5.76 2.94
C PHE A 83 -6.14 4.26 2.63
N CYS A 84 -6.71 3.94 1.49
CA CYS A 84 -6.89 2.57 1.01
C CYS A 84 -6.12 2.36 -0.28
N HIS A 85 -5.22 1.40 -0.33
CA HIS A 85 -4.43 1.11 -1.52
C HIS A 85 -4.64 -0.33 -2.01
N HIS A 86 -4.88 -0.48 -3.31
CA HIS A 86 -5.20 -1.77 -3.93
C HIS A 86 -3.97 -2.64 -4.20
N GLY A 87 -4.19 -3.96 -4.39
CA GLY A 87 -3.18 -4.90 -4.85
C GLY A 87 -2.90 -4.79 -6.36
N LEU A 88 -1.80 -5.41 -6.79
CA LEU A 88 -1.41 -5.42 -8.20
C LEU A 88 -2.54 -5.95 -9.08
N GLY A 89 -2.86 -5.19 -10.13
CA GLY A 89 -3.89 -5.57 -11.11
C GLY A 89 -5.31 -5.64 -10.57
N GLN A 90 -5.54 -5.24 -9.32
CA GLN A 90 -6.84 -5.33 -8.69
C GLN A 90 -7.84 -4.35 -9.29
N ARG A 91 -9.03 -4.86 -9.60
CA ARG A 91 -10.14 -4.07 -10.13
C ARG A 91 -11.44 -4.47 -9.42
N PRO A 92 -12.22 -3.48 -9.00
CA PRO A 92 -11.99 -2.04 -9.07
C PRO A 92 -10.83 -1.61 -8.13
N PHE A 93 -10.17 -0.48 -8.42
CA PHE A 93 -9.06 0.01 -7.60
C PHE A 93 -9.48 0.40 -6.17
N ASP A 94 -10.75 0.73 -5.96
CA ASP A 94 -11.34 1.03 -4.64
C ASP A 94 -11.70 -0.25 -3.84
N PHE A 95 -11.16 -1.42 -4.21
CA PHE A 95 -11.49 -2.71 -3.59
C PHE A 95 -11.29 -2.70 -2.07
N VAL A 96 -10.14 -2.23 -1.60
CA VAL A 96 -9.83 -2.17 -0.15
C VAL A 96 -10.82 -1.28 0.58
N GLY A 97 -11.04 -0.06 0.09
CA GLY A 97 -12.05 0.84 0.63
C GLY A 97 -13.45 0.25 0.61
N ARG A 98 -13.85 -0.34 -0.50
CA ARG A 98 -15.20 -0.89 -0.72
C ARG A 98 -15.51 -2.11 0.16
N TYR A 99 -14.55 -3.03 0.31
CA TYR A 99 -14.81 -4.33 0.92
C TYR A 99 -14.25 -4.50 2.33
N PHE A 100 -13.23 -3.74 2.71
CA PHE A 100 -12.66 -3.85 4.06
C PHE A 100 -13.09 -2.70 4.96
N VAL A 101 -13.14 -1.47 4.44
CA VAL A 101 -13.31 -0.26 5.26
C VAL A 101 -14.74 0.25 5.29
N ARG A 102 -15.36 0.50 4.13
CA ARG A 102 -16.73 1.06 4.05
C ARG A 102 -17.78 0.26 4.84
N PRO A 103 -17.82 -1.08 4.80
CA PRO A 103 -18.84 -1.84 5.52
C PRO A 103 -18.88 -1.61 7.03
N ILE A 104 -17.78 -1.13 7.59
CA ILE A 104 -17.63 -0.99 9.06
C ILE A 104 -17.41 0.46 9.52
N LEU A 105 -17.06 1.40 8.62
CA LEU A 105 -16.68 2.78 8.98
C LEU A 105 -17.36 3.85 8.11
N THR A 106 -18.40 3.50 7.33
CA THR A 106 -19.15 4.48 6.53
C THR A 106 -19.74 5.57 7.44
N GLY A 107 -19.43 6.83 7.12
CA GLY A 107 -19.88 7.99 7.88
C GLY A 107 -19.00 8.33 9.08
N GLU A 108 -18.15 7.42 9.56
CA GLU A 108 -17.27 7.64 10.71
C GLU A 108 -15.89 8.16 10.30
N ALA A 109 -15.43 7.82 9.09
CA ALA A 109 -14.13 8.23 8.54
C ALA A 109 -14.24 8.75 7.11
N HIS A 110 -13.33 9.65 6.72
CA HIS A 110 -13.09 9.97 5.32
C HIS A 110 -12.28 8.83 4.69
N ILE A 111 -12.85 8.13 3.70
CA ILE A 111 -12.21 6.98 3.08
C ILE A 111 -11.70 7.40 1.70
N ILE A 112 -10.39 7.32 1.49
CA ILE A 112 -9.74 7.71 0.24
C ILE A 112 -9.05 6.50 -0.35
N SER A 113 -9.60 5.99 -1.45
CA SER A 113 -9.00 4.91 -2.23
C SER A 113 -8.08 5.50 -3.28
N LEU A 114 -6.83 5.00 -3.31
CA LEU A 114 -5.79 5.45 -4.23
C LEU A 114 -5.54 4.38 -5.29
N GLN A 115 -5.35 4.84 -6.54
CA GLN A 115 -4.94 3.98 -7.64
C GLN A 115 -3.43 4.10 -7.87
N ALA A 116 -2.73 2.98 -7.99
CA ALA A 116 -1.32 3.00 -8.36
C ALA A 116 -1.12 3.53 -9.80
N PRO A 117 -0.01 4.20 -10.09
CA PRO A 117 0.44 4.43 -11.46
C PRO A 117 0.41 3.15 -12.30
N PHE A 118 0.28 3.26 -13.61
CA PHE A 118 0.17 2.15 -14.57
C PHE A 118 -1.06 1.26 -14.42
N HIS A 119 -2.06 1.67 -13.62
CA HIS A 119 -3.33 0.95 -13.43
C HIS A 119 -4.55 1.72 -13.96
N TRP A 120 -4.33 2.80 -14.73
CA TRP A 120 -5.39 3.74 -15.14
C TRP A 120 -6.44 3.11 -16.05
N ARG A 121 -6.02 2.31 -17.06
CA ARG A 121 -6.92 1.74 -18.06
C ARG A 121 -6.99 0.21 -17.95
N MET A 122 -8.12 -0.35 -18.45
CA MET A 122 -8.25 -1.81 -18.58
C MET A 122 -7.19 -2.45 -19.49
N ARG A 123 -6.57 -1.64 -20.36
CA ARG A 123 -5.54 -2.06 -21.31
C ARG A 123 -4.14 -1.62 -20.93
N ASP A 124 -3.97 -0.88 -19.82
CA ASP A 124 -2.62 -0.65 -19.32
C ASP A 124 -2.08 -2.02 -18.93
N PRO A 125 -1.05 -2.51 -19.60
CA PRO A 125 -0.49 -3.79 -19.22
C PRO A 125 0.02 -3.64 -17.80
N ILE A 126 -0.52 -4.44 -16.87
CA ILE A 126 -0.03 -4.59 -15.49
C ILE A 126 1.49 -4.81 -15.52
N GLN A 127 1.96 -5.41 -16.60
CA GLN A 127 3.34 -5.64 -16.95
C GLN A 127 4.19 -4.36 -17.04
N THR A 128 3.60 -3.19 -17.35
CA THR A 128 4.38 -1.94 -17.46
C THR A 128 5.08 -1.61 -16.15
N GLY A 129 4.41 -1.73 -15.01
CA GLY A 129 5.01 -1.49 -13.70
C GLY A 129 6.10 -2.50 -13.30
N PHE A 130 6.21 -3.62 -14.01
CA PHE A 130 7.23 -4.67 -13.81
C PHE A 130 8.09 -4.89 -15.05
N SER A 131 7.99 -4.03 -16.05
CA SER A 131 8.79 -4.16 -17.28
C SER A 131 10.28 -3.86 -17.07
N SER A 132 10.60 -3.10 -16.04
CA SER A 132 11.97 -2.78 -15.61
C SER A 132 11.96 -2.39 -14.13
N LEU A 133 13.12 -2.42 -13.50
CA LEU A 133 13.26 -1.92 -12.13
C LEU A 133 12.91 -0.42 -12.03
N ALA A 134 13.26 0.37 -13.02
CA ALA A 134 12.89 1.80 -13.10
C ALA A 134 11.38 2.00 -13.09
N HIS A 135 10.62 1.20 -13.84
CA HIS A 135 9.14 1.26 -13.81
C HIS A 135 8.56 0.79 -12.47
N LEU A 136 9.16 -0.23 -11.86
CA LEU A 136 8.76 -0.69 -10.53
C LEU A 136 9.00 0.39 -9.48
N HIS A 137 10.19 0.97 -9.43
CA HIS A 137 10.50 2.08 -8.54
C HIS A 137 9.57 3.27 -8.80
N GLN A 138 9.31 3.61 -10.06
CA GLN A 138 8.37 4.68 -10.40
C GLN A 138 6.95 4.40 -9.94
N MET A 139 6.48 3.16 -10.00
CA MET A 139 5.14 2.77 -9.52
C MET A 139 5.04 2.89 -8.00
N LEU A 140 6.06 2.41 -7.28
CA LEU A 140 6.14 2.48 -5.82
C LEU A 140 6.26 3.95 -5.38
N ALA A 141 7.28 4.66 -5.85
CA ALA A 141 7.54 6.05 -5.52
C ALA A 141 6.35 6.95 -5.86
N GLY A 142 5.80 6.81 -7.06
CA GLY A 142 4.64 7.60 -7.49
C GLY A 142 3.42 7.41 -6.58
N SER A 143 3.17 6.18 -6.11
CA SER A 143 2.09 5.91 -5.15
C SER A 143 2.36 6.55 -3.80
N VAL A 144 3.60 6.44 -3.29
CA VAL A 144 4.03 7.02 -2.02
C VAL A 144 3.94 8.55 -2.05
N VAL A 145 4.42 9.19 -3.13
CA VAL A 145 4.36 10.66 -3.30
C VAL A 145 2.91 11.15 -3.41
N ILE A 146 2.01 10.40 -4.06
CA ILE A 146 0.56 10.73 -4.07
C ILE A 146 0.00 10.70 -2.65
N MET A 147 0.32 9.68 -1.86
CA MET A 147 -0.15 9.57 -0.47
C MET A 147 0.35 10.76 0.37
N GLU A 148 1.63 11.10 0.26
CA GLU A 148 2.21 12.20 1.03
C GLU A 148 1.65 13.55 0.60
N ALA A 149 1.58 13.84 -0.70
CA ALA A 149 0.98 15.07 -1.22
C ALA A 149 -0.49 15.21 -0.77
N LEU A 150 -1.23 14.10 -0.72
CA LEU A 150 -2.60 14.07 -0.24
C LEU A 150 -2.67 14.35 1.27
N ARG A 151 -1.81 13.70 2.07
CA ARG A 151 -1.71 13.93 3.52
C ARG A 151 -1.44 15.40 3.85
N GLN A 152 -0.54 16.04 3.10
CA GLN A 152 -0.21 17.48 3.26
C GLN A 152 -1.34 18.41 2.82
N ALA A 153 -2.12 18.00 1.82
CA ALA A 153 -3.22 18.82 1.28
C ALA A 153 -4.51 18.75 2.10
N LEU A 154 -4.68 17.70 2.90
CA LEU A 154 -5.86 17.49 3.75
C LEU A 154 -5.72 18.19 5.11
N PRO A 155 -6.84 18.57 5.75
CA PRO A 155 -6.80 19.05 7.13
C PRO A 155 -6.16 18.00 8.07
N PRO A 156 -5.42 18.43 9.10
CA PRO A 156 -4.84 17.54 10.09
C PRO A 156 -5.91 16.68 10.76
N ALA A 157 -5.75 15.36 10.69
CA ALA A 157 -6.62 14.37 11.32
C ALA A 157 -5.84 13.08 11.56
N PRO A 158 -6.26 12.21 12.50
CA PRO A 158 -5.69 10.89 12.64
C PRO A 158 -5.76 10.10 11.33
N LEU A 159 -4.63 9.51 10.93
CA LEU A 159 -4.51 8.77 9.68
C LEU A 159 -4.34 7.27 9.96
N LEU A 160 -5.18 6.46 9.34
CA LEU A 160 -5.01 5.02 9.23
C LEU A 160 -4.79 4.65 7.77
N THR A 161 -3.83 3.77 7.48
CA THR A 161 -3.58 3.31 6.12
C THR A 161 -3.84 1.80 6.02
N VAL A 162 -4.53 1.38 4.96
CA VAL A 162 -4.84 -0.03 4.69
C VAL A 162 -4.43 -0.35 3.26
N GLY A 163 -3.51 -1.27 3.09
CA GLY A 163 -3.02 -1.68 1.78
C GLY A 163 -3.10 -3.19 1.57
N LEU A 164 -3.46 -3.63 0.37
CA LEU A 164 -3.49 -5.04 0.01
C LEU A 164 -2.32 -5.37 -0.93
N SER A 165 -1.51 -6.37 -0.60
CA SER A 165 -0.41 -6.86 -1.45
C SER A 165 0.51 -5.69 -1.86
N LEU A 166 0.65 -5.36 -3.15
CA LEU A 166 1.37 -4.15 -3.61
C LEU A 166 0.97 -2.89 -2.81
N GLY A 167 -0.32 -2.70 -2.55
CA GLY A 167 -0.80 -1.57 -1.74
C GLY A 167 -0.29 -1.61 -0.31
N GLY A 168 -0.10 -2.80 0.26
CA GLY A 168 0.50 -2.97 1.59
C GLY A 168 1.97 -2.55 1.61
N ILE A 169 2.75 -2.90 0.58
CA ILE A 169 4.14 -2.43 0.43
C ILE A 169 4.17 -0.91 0.35
N ILE A 170 3.29 -0.32 -0.47
CA ILE A 170 3.20 1.15 -0.64
C ILE A 170 2.86 1.85 0.69
N THR A 171 1.94 1.30 1.49
CA THR A 171 1.61 1.89 2.80
C THR A 171 2.76 1.78 3.80
N LEU A 172 3.53 0.69 3.76
CA LEU A 172 4.76 0.52 4.54
C LEU A 172 5.84 1.51 4.12
N LEU A 173 6.08 1.66 2.81
CA LEU A 173 7.04 2.64 2.28
C LEU A 173 6.64 4.07 2.67
N HIS A 174 5.36 4.43 2.55
CA HIS A 174 4.90 5.75 2.97
C HIS A 174 5.19 6.01 4.46
N GLN A 175 4.92 5.02 5.32
CA GLN A 175 5.23 5.13 6.76
C GLN A 175 6.73 5.25 7.01
N GLY A 176 7.55 4.44 6.33
CA GLY A 176 9.01 4.47 6.48
C GLY A 176 9.64 5.80 6.04
N TYR A 177 9.18 6.39 4.93
CA TYR A 177 9.73 7.66 4.43
C TYR A 177 9.20 8.90 5.15
N TYR A 178 7.92 8.93 5.50
CA TYR A 178 7.26 10.15 5.94
C TYR A 178 6.62 10.03 7.32
N GLY A 179 6.38 8.82 7.80
CA GLY A 179 5.67 8.61 9.06
C GLY A 179 4.25 9.14 9.07
N GLY A 180 3.74 9.38 10.26
CA GLY A 180 2.51 10.15 10.49
C GLY A 180 1.21 9.38 10.41
N ALA A 181 1.20 8.10 10.01
CA ALA A 181 0.04 7.26 10.20
C ALA A 181 0.00 6.73 11.65
N ALA A 182 -1.16 6.86 12.31
CA ALA A 182 -1.36 6.30 13.63
C ALA A 182 -1.52 4.76 13.59
N ALA A 183 -1.97 4.22 12.45
CA ALA A 183 -1.98 2.79 12.19
C ALA A 183 -1.77 2.47 10.70
N VAL A 184 -0.97 1.45 10.43
CA VAL A 184 -0.65 0.94 9.09
C VAL A 184 -1.02 -0.54 9.04
N VAL A 185 -1.93 -0.92 8.14
CA VAL A 185 -2.43 -2.29 8.00
C VAL A 185 -2.05 -2.86 6.63
N PRO A 186 -0.84 -3.42 6.48
CA PRO A 186 -0.46 -4.15 5.28
C PRO A 186 -1.11 -5.54 5.30
N VAL A 187 -1.99 -5.80 4.32
CA VAL A 187 -2.71 -7.07 4.18
C VAL A 187 -2.06 -7.92 3.09
N CYS A 188 -1.65 -9.13 3.43
CA CYS A 188 -0.90 -10.05 2.54
C CYS A 188 0.29 -9.31 1.89
N ALA A 189 1.10 -8.65 2.69
CA ALA A 189 2.24 -7.84 2.25
C ALA A 189 3.36 -7.83 3.29
N SER A 190 4.56 -7.53 2.84
CA SER A 190 5.76 -7.36 3.65
C SER A 190 6.72 -6.42 2.90
N PRO A 191 7.61 -5.70 3.58
CA PRO A 191 8.57 -4.81 2.92
C PRO A 191 9.69 -5.55 2.17
N ASP A 192 9.97 -6.82 2.46
CA ASP A 192 10.96 -7.63 1.71
C ASP A 192 10.36 -8.10 0.37
N MET A 193 10.43 -7.22 -0.61
CA MET A 193 9.97 -7.48 -1.96
C MET A 193 10.97 -8.32 -2.75
N ALA A 194 12.26 -8.28 -2.38
CA ALA A 194 13.29 -9.09 -3.00
C ALA A 194 13.01 -10.58 -2.83
N GLN A 195 12.63 -11.02 -1.62
CA GLN A 195 12.28 -12.40 -1.37
C GLN A 195 11.08 -12.87 -2.19
N VAL A 196 10.06 -12.02 -2.36
CA VAL A 196 8.93 -12.34 -3.24
C VAL A 196 9.39 -12.66 -4.66
N LEU A 197 10.30 -11.88 -5.21
CA LEU A 197 10.83 -12.10 -6.58
C LEU A 197 11.68 -13.36 -6.65
N LEU A 198 12.53 -13.62 -5.67
CA LEU A 198 13.36 -14.82 -5.58
C LEU A 198 12.50 -16.08 -5.49
N ASP A 199 11.49 -16.09 -4.64
CA ASP A 199 10.57 -17.23 -4.46
C ASP A 199 9.76 -17.51 -5.73
N GLN A 200 9.29 -16.46 -6.42
CA GLN A 200 8.57 -16.63 -7.68
C GLN A 200 9.49 -17.16 -8.79
N ALA A 201 10.71 -16.64 -8.90
CA ALA A 201 11.68 -17.16 -9.87
C ALA A 201 11.96 -18.65 -9.62
N ALA A 202 12.25 -19.03 -8.38
CA ALA A 202 12.49 -20.43 -8.00
C ALA A 202 11.29 -21.33 -8.31
N ARG A 203 10.08 -20.86 -7.98
CA ARG A 203 8.83 -21.61 -8.25
C ARG A 203 8.58 -21.91 -9.70
N PHE A 204 8.91 -20.96 -10.58
CA PHE A 204 8.75 -21.11 -12.03
C PHE A 204 9.99 -21.72 -12.71
N GLY A 205 10.97 -22.22 -11.94
CA GLY A 205 12.21 -22.80 -12.45
C GLY A 205 13.07 -21.81 -13.22
N ARG A 206 12.94 -20.52 -12.93
CA ARG A 206 13.70 -19.46 -13.56
C ARG A 206 14.92 -19.11 -12.71
N THR A 207 16.08 -19.07 -13.30
CA THR A 207 17.29 -18.53 -12.67
C THR A 207 17.40 -17.06 -13.00
N LEU A 208 17.45 -16.20 -11.98
CA LEU A 208 17.73 -14.78 -12.15
C LEU A 208 19.23 -14.61 -12.42
N THR A 209 19.57 -13.71 -13.34
CA THR A 209 20.96 -13.32 -13.62
C THR A 209 21.47 -12.27 -12.65
N ILE A 210 20.55 -11.59 -11.94
CA ILE A 210 20.85 -10.60 -10.91
C ILE A 210 21.31 -11.33 -9.64
N ASP A 211 22.41 -10.84 -9.06
CA ASP A 211 22.88 -11.34 -7.76
C ASP A 211 21.78 -11.15 -6.67
N PRO A 212 21.42 -12.20 -5.91
CA PRO A 212 20.41 -12.08 -4.86
C PRO A 212 20.71 -11.00 -3.79
N ALA A 213 21.98 -10.76 -3.48
CA ALA A 213 22.36 -9.72 -2.52
C ALA A 213 22.14 -8.32 -3.11
N GLU A 214 22.42 -8.13 -4.37
CA GLU A 214 22.14 -6.88 -5.09
C GLU A 214 20.63 -6.65 -5.23
N LEU A 215 19.85 -7.70 -5.51
CA LEU A 215 18.39 -7.62 -5.57
C LEU A 215 17.81 -7.19 -4.20
N ARG A 216 18.35 -7.75 -3.10
CA ARG A 216 17.95 -7.36 -1.73
C ARG A 216 18.32 -5.91 -1.44
N ALA A 217 19.51 -5.47 -1.78
CA ALA A 217 19.94 -4.10 -1.58
C ALA A 217 19.01 -3.06 -2.25
N ARG A 218 18.26 -3.48 -3.29
CA ARG A 218 17.35 -2.60 -4.05
C ARG A 218 15.87 -2.76 -3.70
N LEU A 219 15.45 -3.91 -3.18
CA LEU A 219 14.03 -4.26 -3.04
C LEU A 219 13.67 -4.86 -1.67
N ASP A 220 14.60 -4.92 -0.73
CA ASP A 220 14.29 -5.17 0.67
C ASP A 220 14.24 -3.83 1.41
N PHE A 221 13.05 -3.41 1.75
CA PHE A 221 12.78 -2.15 2.46
C PHE A 221 12.57 -2.36 3.96
N SER A 222 12.95 -3.51 4.51
CA SER A 222 12.67 -3.88 5.91
C SER A 222 13.30 -2.90 6.90
N GLU A 223 14.54 -2.49 6.70
CA GLU A 223 15.23 -1.54 7.57
C GLU A 223 14.57 -0.14 7.56
N LEU A 224 14.07 0.29 6.39
CA LEU A 224 13.36 1.55 6.25
C LEU A 224 11.97 1.52 6.91
N CYS A 225 11.24 0.41 6.71
CA CYS A 225 9.82 0.34 7.04
C CYS A 225 9.54 -0.15 8.46
N LEU A 226 10.49 -0.87 9.09
CA LEU A 226 10.25 -1.58 10.35
C LEU A 226 11.17 -1.09 11.47
N LEU A 227 11.21 0.23 11.66
CA LEU A 227 11.99 0.84 12.74
C LEU A 227 11.55 0.28 14.11
N PRO A 228 12.46 -0.05 15.01
CA PRO A 228 12.15 -0.67 16.31
C PRO A 228 11.18 0.13 17.17
N GLU A 229 11.23 1.47 17.07
CA GLU A 229 10.38 2.40 17.80
C GLU A 229 9.00 2.64 17.16
N ASP A 230 8.75 2.12 15.94
CA ASP A 230 7.47 2.30 15.26
C ASP A 230 6.48 1.17 15.61
N ASP A 231 5.57 1.46 16.52
CA ASP A 231 4.50 0.57 16.97
C ASP A 231 3.21 0.72 16.11
N SER A 232 3.25 1.52 15.04
CA SER A 232 2.07 1.80 14.22
C SER A 232 1.73 0.71 13.19
N ILE A 233 2.56 -0.32 13.03
CA ILE A 233 2.45 -1.32 11.96
C ILE A 233 1.76 -2.59 12.47
N PHE A 234 0.60 -2.93 11.88
CA PHE A 234 -0.28 -4.03 12.27
C PHE A 234 -0.54 -4.98 11.08
N PRO A 235 0.41 -5.87 10.74
CA PRO A 235 0.33 -6.68 9.53
C PRO A 235 -0.70 -7.79 9.61
N VAL A 236 -1.25 -8.12 8.44
CA VAL A 236 -2.15 -9.25 8.23
C VAL A 236 -1.54 -10.18 7.20
N LEU A 237 -1.19 -11.42 7.59
CA LEU A 237 -0.57 -12.41 6.71
C LEU A 237 -1.45 -13.64 6.52
N ALA A 238 -1.45 -14.20 5.32
CA ALA A 238 -2.13 -15.45 5.02
C ALA A 238 -1.14 -16.61 5.14
N GLU A 239 -1.52 -17.67 5.88
CA GLU A 239 -0.64 -18.79 6.23
C GLU A 239 -0.18 -19.61 5.02
N ALA A 240 -1.04 -19.76 4.01
CA ALA A 240 -0.72 -20.47 2.77
C ALA A 240 -0.45 -19.49 1.59
N ASP A 241 0.11 -18.32 1.88
CA ASP A 241 0.46 -17.32 0.85
C ASP A 241 1.64 -17.84 0.02
N LEU A 242 1.48 -17.83 -1.30
CA LEU A 242 2.49 -18.31 -2.24
C LEU A 242 3.38 -17.16 -2.78
N PHE A 243 3.07 -15.91 -2.43
CA PHE A 243 3.87 -14.74 -2.80
C PHE A 243 4.66 -14.23 -1.60
N PHE A 244 3.97 -14.05 -0.48
CA PHE A 244 4.57 -13.66 0.79
C PHE A 244 4.60 -14.90 1.68
N GLY A 245 5.55 -15.83 1.43
CA GLY A 245 5.69 -17.07 2.19
C GLY A 245 5.67 -16.80 3.69
N TYR A 246 4.71 -17.41 4.40
CA TYR A 246 4.34 -17.03 5.76
C TYR A 246 5.52 -17.00 6.73
N GLU A 247 6.31 -18.08 6.78
CA GLU A 247 7.40 -18.22 7.75
C GLU A 247 8.44 -17.11 7.61
N HIS A 248 8.87 -16.83 6.37
CA HIS A 248 9.84 -15.78 6.10
C HIS A 248 9.27 -14.40 6.44
N HIS A 249 8.12 -14.06 5.86
CA HIS A 249 7.57 -12.70 6.00
C HIS A 249 6.99 -12.44 7.40
N ARG A 250 6.57 -13.48 8.14
CA ARG A 250 6.26 -13.38 9.56
C ARG A 250 7.53 -13.02 10.36
N GLY A 251 8.65 -13.64 10.02
CA GLY A 251 9.96 -13.34 10.62
C GLY A 251 10.44 -11.91 10.36
N VAL A 252 10.19 -11.37 9.15
CA VAL A 252 10.52 -9.98 8.81
C VAL A 252 9.86 -8.98 9.76
N TYR A 253 8.63 -9.23 10.22
CA TYR A 253 7.94 -8.35 11.17
C TYR A 253 8.44 -8.46 12.62
N GLY A 254 9.35 -9.39 12.92
CA GLY A 254 9.93 -9.54 14.27
C GLY A 254 8.87 -9.82 15.33
N ASP A 255 8.92 -9.09 16.45
CA ASP A 255 8.01 -9.27 17.59
C ASP A 255 6.65 -8.55 17.42
N ARG A 256 6.42 -7.87 16.30
CA ARG A 256 5.16 -7.18 16.03
C ARG A 256 3.98 -8.17 16.00
N PRO A 257 2.82 -7.80 16.58
CA PRO A 257 1.63 -8.65 16.54
C PRO A 257 1.11 -8.75 15.09
N VAL A 258 1.11 -9.96 14.54
CA VAL A 258 0.62 -10.26 13.19
C VAL A 258 -0.74 -10.91 13.28
N LEU A 259 -1.75 -10.38 12.58
CA LEU A 259 -3.00 -11.09 12.37
C LEU A 259 -2.77 -12.19 11.31
N THR A 260 -2.82 -13.44 11.73
CA THR A 260 -2.73 -14.59 10.81
C THR A 260 -4.10 -14.97 10.27
N LEU A 261 -4.17 -15.21 8.95
CA LEU A 261 -5.32 -15.78 8.26
C LEU A 261 -5.04 -17.27 7.99
N PRO A 262 -5.47 -18.19 8.88
CA PRO A 262 -5.13 -19.61 8.79
C PRO A 262 -5.77 -20.25 7.57
N ASN A 263 -5.05 -21.15 6.91
CA ASN A 263 -5.49 -21.87 5.71
C ASN A 263 -5.87 -20.98 4.52
N HIS A 264 -5.48 -19.72 4.51
CA HIS A 264 -5.71 -18.81 3.39
C HIS A 264 -4.44 -18.61 2.56
N SER A 265 -4.64 -18.55 1.24
CA SER A 265 -3.62 -18.14 0.27
C SER A 265 -3.65 -16.63 0.02
N HIS A 266 -2.71 -16.11 -0.76
CA HIS A 266 -2.70 -14.71 -1.23
C HIS A 266 -4.03 -14.26 -1.85
N ILE A 267 -4.70 -15.15 -2.56
CA ILE A 267 -5.96 -14.86 -3.27
C ILE A 267 -7.18 -15.06 -2.36
N SER A 268 -7.14 -16.06 -1.47
CA SER A 268 -8.27 -16.33 -0.59
C SER A 268 -8.24 -15.55 0.72
N GLY A 269 -7.07 -15.11 1.18
CA GLY A 269 -6.91 -14.29 2.40
C GLY A 269 -7.79 -13.04 2.39
N PRO A 270 -7.81 -12.24 1.32
CA PRO A 270 -8.70 -11.09 1.21
C PRO A 270 -10.19 -11.41 1.21
N ARG A 271 -10.60 -12.69 1.18
CA ARG A 271 -12.00 -13.13 1.32
C ARG A 271 -12.43 -13.31 2.77
N ASP A 272 -11.50 -13.51 3.70
CA ASP A 272 -11.79 -13.48 5.15
C ASP A 272 -12.00 -12.02 5.62
N ARG A 273 -12.99 -11.37 4.98
CA ARG A 273 -13.30 -9.96 5.21
C ARG A 273 -13.65 -9.68 6.66
N ALA A 274 -14.39 -10.59 7.29
CA ALA A 274 -14.86 -10.39 8.65
C ALA A 274 -13.71 -10.28 9.67
N ARG A 275 -12.63 -11.05 9.49
CA ARG A 275 -11.46 -11.00 10.35
C ARG A 275 -10.65 -9.72 10.10
N ILE A 276 -10.42 -9.37 8.83
CA ILE A 276 -9.73 -8.14 8.43
C ILE A 276 -10.51 -6.91 8.91
N GLN A 277 -11.84 -6.89 8.74
CA GLN A 277 -12.70 -5.80 9.18
C GLN A 277 -12.67 -5.60 10.70
N ARG A 278 -12.75 -6.68 11.49
CA ARG A 278 -12.62 -6.59 12.95
C ARG A 278 -11.27 -6.00 13.34
N HIS A 279 -10.19 -6.42 12.71
CA HIS A 279 -8.85 -5.88 12.96
C HIS A 279 -8.78 -4.39 12.66
N ILE A 280 -9.24 -3.97 11.49
CA ILE A 280 -9.30 -2.54 11.11
C ILE A 280 -10.19 -1.75 12.09
N ARG A 281 -11.35 -2.29 12.49
CA ARG A 281 -12.25 -1.63 13.43
C ARG A 281 -11.59 -1.42 14.79
N THR A 282 -10.93 -2.45 15.34
CA THR A 282 -10.18 -2.35 16.60
C THR A 282 -9.13 -1.25 16.57
N LEU A 283 -8.37 -1.15 15.46
CA LEU A 283 -7.35 -0.12 15.29
C LEU A 283 -7.96 1.28 15.14
N PHE A 284 -9.06 1.38 14.40
CA PHE A 284 -9.78 2.63 14.24
C PHE A 284 -10.35 3.16 15.57
N ASP A 285 -10.93 2.29 16.38
CA ASP A 285 -11.46 2.65 17.70
C ASP A 285 -10.38 3.09 18.70
N ALA A 286 -9.14 2.73 18.44
CA ALA A 286 -7.97 3.11 19.23
C ALA A 286 -7.25 4.36 18.70
N LEU A 287 -7.70 4.96 17.58
CA LEU A 287 -7.10 6.19 17.06
C LEU A 287 -7.22 7.34 18.08
N PRO A 288 -6.22 8.23 18.18
CA PRO A 288 -6.30 9.40 19.02
C PRO A 288 -7.46 10.32 18.59
N GLU A 289 -8.06 11.03 19.53
CA GLU A 289 -9.06 12.04 19.19
C GLU A 289 -8.43 13.19 18.39
N SER A 290 -9.18 13.70 17.41
CA SER A 290 -8.73 14.83 16.57
C SER A 290 -8.41 16.04 17.44
N GLY A 291 -7.16 16.50 17.45
CA GLY A 291 -6.70 17.67 18.23
C GLY A 291 -5.65 17.37 19.31
N GLN A 292 -5.34 16.12 19.61
CA GLN A 292 -4.21 15.77 20.44
C GLN A 292 -2.95 15.64 19.59
N ASN A 293 -2.13 16.68 19.56
CA ASN A 293 -0.79 16.67 18.97
C ASN A 293 0.16 15.82 19.81
N GLY A 294 0.43 14.62 19.39
CA GLY A 294 1.32 13.64 19.98
C GLY A 294 0.73 12.25 19.80
N ALA A 295 1.23 11.48 18.83
CA ALA A 295 0.80 10.10 18.66
C ALA A 295 1.14 9.32 19.94
N PRO A 296 0.17 8.93 20.79
CA PRO A 296 0.45 8.00 21.87
C PRO A 296 0.70 6.63 21.23
N ALA A 297 1.80 5.99 21.57
CA ALA A 297 2.03 4.59 21.23
C ALA A 297 0.80 3.78 21.65
N LEU A 298 0.15 3.14 20.69
CA LEU A 298 -1.01 2.28 20.94
C LEU A 298 -0.54 1.05 21.71
N LYS A 299 -0.70 1.05 23.04
CA LYS A 299 -0.38 -0.12 23.87
C LYS A 299 -1.50 -1.14 23.78
N PHE A 300 -1.33 -2.16 22.97
CA PHE A 300 -2.22 -3.32 22.97
C PHE A 300 -1.77 -4.35 23.99
N THR A 301 -2.58 -4.59 25.02
CA THR A 301 -2.49 -5.80 25.81
C THR A 301 -3.07 -6.95 25.00
N THR A 302 -2.23 -7.82 24.46
CA THR A 302 -2.63 -9.08 23.83
C THR A 302 -3.33 -9.95 24.87
N LYS A 303 -4.66 -9.94 24.93
CA LYS A 303 -5.41 -11.07 25.46
C LYS A 303 -5.48 -12.10 24.34
N ALA A 304 -4.73 -13.18 24.51
CA ALA A 304 -4.88 -14.38 23.70
C ALA A 304 -6.34 -14.86 23.79
N VAL A 305 -6.98 -15.06 22.64
CA VAL A 305 -8.24 -15.78 22.48
C VAL A 305 -7.95 -17.02 21.63
#